data_334bf2cbe3be78ed6ffeb03b6b519ec4
#
_entry.id   334bf2cbe3be78ed6ffeb03b6b519ec4
#
_cell.length_a   1.000
_cell.length_b   1.000
_cell.length_c   1.000
_cell.angle_alpha   90.00
_cell.angle_beta   90.00
_cell.angle_gamma   90.00
#
_symmetry.space_group_name_H-M   'P 1'
#
loop_
_entity.id
_entity.type
_entity.pdbx_description
1 polymer ?
#
loop_
_entity_poly.entity_id
_entity_poly.type
_entity_poly.pdbx_seq_one_letter_code
_entity_poly.pdbx_strand_id
1 'polypeptide(L)'
;MNDTPWFAHETACIDAGVSIGSGTKIWHFSHVMSGSVIGENCNIGQNVVIGPDASIGNGCKVQNNVSVYKGVTLEDDVFCGPSMVFTNVFNPRAHIRRMDEARPTLVKKGASLGANCTIVCGTTIGRYAFVGAGAVVTRDVPDHALIYGNPARQHGWVCQCGEKLGDDLVCPACGTRYKQQGDPLVAL
;
A
#
# COMPACT_ATOMS: atom_id res chain seq x y z
N MET A 1 -2.04 15.00 -29.61
CA MET A 1 -1.27 14.46 -28.45
C MET A 1 -2.07 14.86 -27.22
N ASN A 2 -2.43 13.89 -26.36
CA ASN A 2 -3.15 14.24 -25.14
C ASN A 2 -2.20 15.01 -24.22
N ASP A 3 -2.54 16.25 -23.96
CA ASP A 3 -1.77 17.18 -23.12
C ASP A 3 -2.00 16.91 -21.61
N THR A 4 -2.12 15.61 -21.26
CA THR A 4 -2.28 15.21 -19.85
C THR A 4 -0.91 15.18 -19.17
N PRO A 5 -0.78 15.70 -17.94
CA PRO A 5 0.50 15.72 -17.23
C PRO A 5 0.96 14.34 -16.74
N TRP A 6 0.19 13.28 -17.01
CA TRP A 6 0.45 11.88 -16.65
C TRP A 6 0.43 10.98 -17.89
N PHE A 7 0.97 9.76 -17.77
CA PHE A 7 1.02 8.76 -18.84
C PHE A 7 0.12 7.56 -18.52
N ALA A 8 -0.66 7.10 -19.49
CA ALA A 8 -1.30 5.78 -19.47
C ALA A 8 -0.96 5.03 -20.77
N HIS A 9 -0.60 3.76 -20.63
CA HIS A 9 -0.41 2.88 -21.80
C HIS A 9 -1.74 2.73 -22.55
N GLU A 10 -1.70 2.58 -23.85
CA GLU A 10 -2.90 2.49 -24.72
C GLU A 10 -3.88 1.36 -24.34
N THR A 11 -3.37 0.30 -23.70
CA THR A 11 -4.19 -0.82 -23.20
C THR A 11 -4.76 -0.59 -21.80
N ALA A 12 -4.42 0.52 -21.12
CA ALA A 12 -4.99 0.87 -19.84
C ALA A 12 -6.40 1.45 -20.01
N CYS A 13 -7.30 1.09 -19.12
CA CYS A 13 -8.66 1.62 -19.08
C CYS A 13 -8.76 2.63 -17.92
N ILE A 14 -9.10 3.89 -18.25
CA ILE A 14 -9.31 4.95 -17.25
C ILE A 14 -10.76 5.41 -17.37
N ASP A 15 -11.54 5.18 -16.32
CA ASP A 15 -12.94 5.57 -16.29
C ASP A 15 -13.09 7.10 -16.18
N ALA A 16 -14.26 7.60 -16.55
CA ALA A 16 -14.61 9.01 -16.33
C ALA A 16 -14.64 9.34 -14.82
N GLY A 17 -14.24 10.58 -14.46
CA GLY A 17 -14.25 11.04 -13.06
C GLY A 17 -13.08 10.54 -12.21
N VAL A 18 -12.03 9.99 -12.82
CA VAL A 18 -10.75 9.68 -12.17
C VAL A 18 -9.89 10.95 -12.11
N SER A 19 -9.22 11.17 -10.99
CA SER A 19 -8.21 12.22 -10.82
C SER A 19 -6.82 11.60 -10.77
N ILE A 20 -5.89 12.07 -11.62
CA ILE A 20 -4.51 11.55 -11.70
C ILE A 20 -3.54 12.74 -11.68
N GLY A 21 -2.59 12.71 -10.72
CA GLY A 21 -1.57 13.72 -10.56
C GLY A 21 -0.46 13.65 -11.62
N SER A 22 0.26 14.75 -11.76
CA SER A 22 1.34 14.90 -12.74
C SER A 22 2.48 13.89 -12.51
N GLY A 23 3.14 13.48 -13.59
CA GLY A 23 4.26 12.54 -13.55
C GLY A 23 3.87 11.07 -13.25
N THR A 24 2.60 10.79 -12.97
CA THR A 24 2.11 9.42 -12.74
C THR A 24 2.09 8.61 -14.02
N LYS A 25 2.45 7.32 -13.92
CA LYS A 25 2.50 6.38 -15.03
C LYS A 25 1.61 5.17 -14.74
N ILE A 26 0.74 4.83 -15.69
CA ILE A 26 -0.17 3.69 -15.62
C ILE A 26 0.17 2.74 -16.77
N TRP A 27 0.51 1.50 -16.43
CA TRP A 27 1.02 0.54 -17.38
C TRP A 27 -0.07 -0.37 -17.97
N HIS A 28 0.36 -1.36 -18.76
CA HIS A 28 -0.46 -2.23 -19.59
C HIS A 28 -1.59 -2.89 -18.81
N PHE A 29 -2.77 -2.95 -19.43
CA PHE A 29 -3.94 -3.70 -18.96
C PHE A 29 -4.43 -3.33 -17.55
N SER A 30 -4.06 -2.16 -17.06
CA SER A 30 -4.55 -1.67 -15.78
C SER A 30 -5.89 -0.98 -15.95
N HIS A 31 -6.76 -1.07 -14.94
CA HIS A 31 -8.06 -0.42 -14.92
C HIS A 31 -8.16 0.51 -13.70
N VAL A 32 -8.38 1.79 -13.95
CA VAL A 32 -8.65 2.79 -12.90
C VAL A 32 -10.11 3.18 -12.98
N MET A 33 -10.86 2.79 -11.95
CA MET A 33 -12.31 2.94 -11.92
C MET A 33 -12.72 4.34 -11.40
N SER A 34 -13.93 4.75 -11.75
CA SER A 34 -14.49 6.07 -11.45
C SER A 34 -14.41 6.43 -9.96
N GLY A 35 -14.23 7.73 -9.68
CA GLY A 35 -14.13 8.27 -8.31
C GLY A 35 -12.77 8.04 -7.64
N SER A 36 -11.85 7.30 -8.28
CA SER A 36 -10.50 7.08 -7.73
C SER A 36 -9.64 8.34 -7.86
N VAL A 37 -8.79 8.54 -6.86
CA VAL A 37 -7.80 9.63 -6.82
C VAL A 37 -6.40 9.02 -6.73
N ILE A 38 -5.52 9.38 -7.66
CA ILE A 38 -4.11 8.98 -7.68
C ILE A 38 -3.26 10.25 -7.66
N GLY A 39 -2.34 10.35 -6.72
CA GLY A 39 -1.44 11.49 -6.57
C GLY A 39 -0.40 11.60 -7.68
N GLU A 40 0.59 12.45 -7.45
CA GLU A 40 1.66 12.75 -8.39
C GLU A 40 2.78 11.72 -8.32
N ASN A 41 3.54 11.56 -9.43
CA ASN A 41 4.75 10.75 -9.54
C ASN A 41 4.56 9.28 -9.12
N CYS A 42 3.35 8.74 -9.23
CA CYS A 42 3.05 7.34 -8.96
C CYS A 42 3.46 6.44 -10.13
N ASN A 43 3.74 5.17 -9.82
CA ASN A 43 3.96 4.14 -10.82
C ASN A 43 2.99 2.98 -10.59
N ILE A 44 1.98 2.89 -11.45
CA ILE A 44 0.94 1.86 -11.41
C ILE A 44 1.31 0.78 -12.43
N GLY A 45 1.74 -0.35 -11.92
CA GLY A 45 2.26 -1.48 -12.71
C GLY A 45 1.23 -2.11 -13.63
N GLN A 46 1.66 -3.15 -14.32
CA GLN A 46 0.81 -3.89 -15.26
C GLN A 46 -0.28 -4.68 -14.53
N ASN A 47 -1.47 -4.76 -15.17
CA ASN A 47 -2.59 -5.57 -14.67
C ASN A 47 -3.00 -5.21 -13.22
N VAL A 48 -2.99 -3.91 -12.93
CA VAL A 48 -3.44 -3.35 -11.65
C VAL A 48 -4.89 -2.90 -11.77
N VAL A 49 -5.70 -3.16 -10.76
CA VAL A 49 -7.05 -2.62 -10.65
C VAL A 49 -7.08 -1.62 -9.49
N ILE A 50 -7.44 -0.38 -9.80
CA ILE A 50 -7.75 0.64 -8.78
C ILE A 50 -9.27 0.74 -8.73
N GLY A 51 -9.85 0.21 -7.64
CA GLY A 51 -11.29 0.13 -7.46
C GLY A 51 -11.96 1.49 -7.29
N PRO A 52 -13.30 1.57 -7.40
CA PRO A 52 -13.98 2.84 -7.31
C PRO A 52 -13.71 3.51 -5.95
N ASP A 53 -13.60 4.82 -5.95
CA ASP A 53 -13.38 5.64 -4.74
C ASP A 53 -12.13 5.26 -3.92
N ALA A 54 -11.13 4.59 -4.52
CA ALA A 54 -9.85 4.35 -3.87
C ALA A 54 -8.98 5.61 -3.89
N SER A 55 -8.14 5.77 -2.86
CA SER A 55 -7.25 6.94 -2.74
C SER A 55 -5.79 6.50 -2.64
N ILE A 56 -4.95 7.03 -3.52
CA ILE A 56 -3.51 6.77 -3.57
C ILE A 56 -2.78 8.12 -3.52
N GLY A 57 -1.91 8.30 -2.52
CA GLY A 57 -1.08 9.48 -2.33
C GLY A 57 0.02 9.63 -3.38
N ASN A 58 0.92 10.57 -3.16
CA ASN A 58 2.02 10.87 -4.08
C ASN A 58 3.15 9.84 -3.98
N GLY A 59 3.92 9.65 -5.05
CA GLY A 59 5.14 8.83 -5.06
C GLY A 59 4.92 7.33 -4.88
N CYS A 60 3.67 6.86 -4.85
CA CYS A 60 3.35 5.45 -4.63
C CYS A 60 3.79 4.57 -5.79
N LYS A 61 4.23 3.36 -5.44
CA LYS A 61 4.56 2.32 -6.43
C LYS A 61 3.68 1.09 -6.19
N VAL A 62 2.70 0.89 -7.05
CA VAL A 62 1.85 -0.30 -7.04
C VAL A 62 2.36 -1.24 -8.12
N GLN A 63 2.93 -2.37 -7.71
CA GLN A 63 3.53 -3.33 -8.63
C GLN A 63 2.45 -4.17 -9.35
N ASN A 64 2.89 -5.01 -10.28
CA ASN A 64 2.01 -5.79 -11.14
C ASN A 64 1.04 -6.70 -10.37
N ASN A 65 -0.15 -6.91 -10.94
CA ASN A 65 -1.17 -7.83 -10.43
C ASN A 65 -1.71 -7.48 -9.04
N VAL A 66 -1.81 -6.20 -8.70
CA VAL A 66 -2.38 -5.73 -7.45
C VAL A 66 -3.78 -5.16 -7.68
N SER A 67 -4.72 -5.47 -6.79
CA SER A 67 -6.04 -4.82 -6.75
C SER A 67 -6.16 -3.95 -5.51
N VAL A 68 -6.31 -2.64 -5.72
CA VAL A 68 -6.59 -1.66 -4.66
C VAL A 68 -8.08 -1.42 -4.64
N TYR A 69 -8.78 -2.02 -3.69
CA TYR A 69 -10.25 -1.98 -3.64
C TYR A 69 -10.79 -0.67 -3.05
N LYS A 70 -12.08 -0.45 -3.26
CA LYS A 70 -12.84 0.59 -2.56
C LYS A 70 -12.59 0.53 -1.05
N GLY A 71 -12.34 1.69 -0.42
CA GLY A 71 -12.05 1.79 1.00
C GLY A 71 -10.58 1.53 1.38
N VAL A 72 -9.71 1.25 0.40
CA VAL A 72 -8.27 1.25 0.62
C VAL A 72 -7.73 2.65 0.39
N THR A 73 -6.97 3.15 1.36
CA THR A 73 -6.22 4.41 1.26
C THR A 73 -4.74 4.12 1.41
N LEU A 74 -3.97 4.54 0.42
CA LEU A 74 -2.51 4.56 0.47
C LEU A 74 -2.07 6.02 0.67
N GLU A 75 -1.34 6.32 1.74
CA GLU A 75 -0.68 7.62 1.89
C GLU A 75 0.52 7.74 0.94
N ASP A 76 1.30 8.82 1.03
CA ASP A 76 2.44 9.05 0.14
C ASP A 76 3.53 7.97 0.28
N ASP A 77 4.29 7.75 -0.78
CA ASP A 77 5.49 6.92 -0.83
C ASP A 77 5.27 5.44 -0.44
N VAL A 78 4.03 4.94 -0.53
CA VAL A 78 3.72 3.52 -0.27
C VAL A 78 4.21 2.64 -1.41
N PHE A 79 4.84 1.52 -1.04
CA PHE A 79 5.22 0.46 -1.97
C PHE A 79 4.32 -0.77 -1.79
N CYS A 80 3.59 -1.13 -2.83
CA CYS A 80 2.83 -2.38 -2.93
C CYS A 80 3.59 -3.37 -3.82
N GLY A 81 4.12 -4.43 -3.24
CA GLY A 81 4.86 -5.48 -3.94
C GLY A 81 4.00 -6.27 -4.93
N PRO A 82 4.61 -6.95 -5.92
CA PRO A 82 3.87 -7.67 -6.95
C PRO A 82 2.97 -8.75 -6.34
N SER A 83 1.75 -8.81 -6.88
CA SER A 83 0.74 -9.81 -6.51
C SER A 83 0.34 -9.79 -5.02
N MET A 84 0.60 -8.70 -4.30
CA MET A 84 0.05 -8.56 -2.96
C MET A 84 -1.47 -8.38 -3.02
N VAL A 85 -2.16 -8.72 -1.94
CA VAL A 85 -3.62 -8.78 -1.91
C VAL A 85 -4.16 -7.91 -0.78
N PHE A 86 -5.11 -7.02 -1.10
CA PHE A 86 -6.02 -6.44 -0.12
C PHE A 86 -7.33 -7.26 -0.10
N THR A 87 -7.92 -7.51 1.06
CA THR A 87 -9.31 -7.97 1.14
C THR A 87 -10.24 -6.77 1.41
N ASN A 88 -11.54 -6.94 1.28
CA ASN A 88 -12.51 -5.85 1.50
C ASN A 88 -13.63 -6.23 2.45
N VAL A 89 -14.07 -7.50 2.45
CA VAL A 89 -15.09 -8.04 3.33
C VAL A 89 -14.48 -9.17 4.15
N PHE A 90 -14.77 -9.21 5.46
CA PHE A 90 -14.14 -10.15 6.38
C PHE A 90 -14.62 -11.60 6.19
N ASN A 91 -15.92 -11.79 5.90
CA ASN A 91 -16.55 -13.11 5.79
C ASN A 91 -17.44 -13.22 4.54
N PRO A 92 -16.86 -13.16 3.33
CA PRO A 92 -17.64 -13.16 2.08
C PRO A 92 -18.38 -14.49 1.87
N ARG A 93 -19.56 -14.40 1.24
CA ARG A 93 -20.33 -15.54 0.72
C ARG A 93 -20.92 -15.15 -0.63
N ALA A 94 -20.79 -16.02 -1.61
CA ALA A 94 -21.24 -15.72 -2.98
C ALA A 94 -22.76 -15.45 -3.06
N HIS A 95 -23.56 -16.16 -2.26
CA HIS A 95 -25.01 -16.03 -2.25
C HIS A 95 -25.56 -14.99 -1.27
N ILE A 96 -24.69 -14.29 -0.53
CA ILE A 96 -25.06 -13.23 0.42
C ILE A 96 -24.30 -11.97 0.07
N ARG A 97 -25.02 -10.90 -0.29
CA ARG A 97 -24.41 -9.60 -0.53
C ARG A 97 -23.93 -8.99 0.80
N ARG A 98 -22.62 -8.74 0.89
CA ARG A 98 -21.96 -8.18 2.09
C ARG A 98 -21.08 -6.99 1.78
N MET A 99 -21.27 -6.34 0.63
CA MET A 99 -20.45 -5.17 0.26
C MET A 99 -20.66 -3.98 1.19
N ASP A 100 -21.81 -3.93 1.88
CA ASP A 100 -22.10 -2.90 2.88
C ASP A 100 -21.32 -3.13 4.20
N GLU A 101 -20.71 -4.31 4.36
CA GLU A 101 -19.84 -4.70 5.47
C GLU A 101 -18.34 -4.50 5.13
N ALA A 102 -18.03 -3.89 3.99
CA ALA A 102 -16.64 -3.62 3.59
C ALA A 102 -15.93 -2.74 4.64
N ARG A 103 -14.72 -3.14 5.02
CA ARG A 103 -13.92 -2.47 6.03
C ARG A 103 -12.78 -1.69 5.39
N PRO A 104 -12.58 -0.42 5.77
CA PRO A 104 -11.48 0.38 5.22
C PRO A 104 -10.13 -0.17 5.66
N THR A 105 -9.12 0.00 4.80
CA THR A 105 -7.72 -0.29 5.09
C THR A 105 -6.90 0.96 4.85
N LEU A 106 -6.09 1.34 5.82
CA LEU A 106 -5.19 2.49 5.72
C LEU A 106 -3.73 2.01 5.69
N VAL A 107 -3.01 2.38 4.65
CA VAL A 107 -1.56 2.19 4.55
C VAL A 107 -0.90 3.55 4.67
N LYS A 108 -0.18 3.77 5.76
CA LYS A 108 0.44 5.06 6.05
C LYS A 108 1.73 5.27 5.28
N LYS A 109 2.16 6.53 5.23
CA LYS A 109 3.30 7.02 4.47
C LYS A 109 4.54 6.13 4.58
N GLY A 110 5.14 5.84 3.42
CA GLY A 110 6.42 5.12 3.30
C GLY A 110 6.37 3.65 3.65
N ALA A 111 5.20 3.07 3.96
CA ALA A 111 5.07 1.65 4.24
C ALA A 111 5.39 0.80 3.00
N SER A 112 6.03 -0.36 3.23
CA SER A 112 6.35 -1.34 2.18
C SER A 112 5.59 -2.65 2.42
N LEU A 113 4.79 -3.04 1.45
CA LEU A 113 4.04 -4.30 1.45
C LEU A 113 4.74 -5.28 0.52
N GLY A 114 5.31 -6.35 1.07
CA GLY A 114 6.08 -7.35 0.33
C GLY A 114 5.26 -8.12 -0.69
N ALA A 115 5.94 -8.71 -1.67
CA ALA A 115 5.31 -9.53 -2.70
C ALA A 115 4.44 -10.65 -2.11
N ASN A 116 3.27 -10.90 -2.72
CA ASN A 116 2.32 -11.93 -2.28
C ASN A 116 1.85 -11.83 -0.83
N CYS A 117 2.06 -10.71 -0.13
CA CYS A 117 1.46 -10.54 1.19
C CYS A 117 -0.05 -10.33 1.09
N THR A 118 -0.79 -10.67 2.14
CA THR A 118 -2.23 -10.43 2.24
C THR A 118 -2.51 -9.48 3.39
N ILE A 119 -3.18 -8.38 3.10
CA ILE A 119 -3.67 -7.42 4.10
C ILE A 119 -5.16 -7.65 4.31
N VAL A 120 -5.52 -8.14 5.48
CA VAL A 120 -6.93 -8.33 5.84
C VAL A 120 -7.58 -6.98 6.09
N CYS A 121 -8.76 -6.77 5.54
CA CYS A 121 -9.50 -5.51 5.62
C CYS A 121 -9.76 -5.07 7.07
N GLY A 122 -9.85 -3.76 7.28
CA GLY A 122 -10.03 -3.17 8.60
C GLY A 122 -8.72 -2.97 9.38
N THR A 123 -7.56 -3.14 8.73
CA THR A 123 -6.25 -2.94 9.35
C THR A 123 -5.62 -1.60 8.95
N THR A 124 -4.83 -1.05 9.87
CA THR A 124 -3.94 0.09 9.60
C THR A 124 -2.50 -0.40 9.57
N ILE A 125 -1.78 -0.09 8.50
CA ILE A 125 -0.34 -0.32 8.38
C ILE A 125 0.37 0.98 8.71
N GLY A 126 1.24 0.96 9.73
CA GLY A 126 1.95 2.12 10.24
C GLY A 126 2.95 2.73 9.26
N ARG A 127 3.39 3.96 9.56
CA ARG A 127 4.38 4.69 8.76
C ARG A 127 5.68 3.89 8.66
N TYR A 128 6.24 3.80 7.47
CA TYR A 128 7.49 3.09 7.21
C TYR A 128 7.50 1.64 7.72
N ALA A 129 6.36 1.04 8.04
CA ALA A 129 6.27 -0.37 8.38
C ALA A 129 6.68 -1.24 7.18
N PHE A 130 7.32 -2.36 7.45
CA PHE A 130 7.76 -3.30 6.44
C PHE A 130 7.06 -4.64 6.63
N VAL A 131 6.20 -4.97 5.70
CA VAL A 131 5.51 -6.27 5.63
C VAL A 131 6.32 -7.19 4.73
N GLY A 132 6.84 -8.27 5.28
CA GLY A 132 7.61 -9.27 4.54
C GLY A 132 6.79 -9.98 3.46
N ALA A 133 7.46 -10.48 2.43
CA ALA A 133 6.82 -11.23 1.36
C ALA A 133 6.05 -12.45 1.90
N GLY A 134 4.88 -12.73 1.35
CA GLY A 134 4.02 -13.84 1.75
C GLY A 134 3.37 -13.72 3.13
N ALA A 135 3.52 -12.60 3.83
CA ALA A 135 2.92 -12.40 5.14
C ALA A 135 1.39 -12.27 5.07
N VAL A 136 0.68 -12.73 6.10
CA VAL A 136 -0.77 -12.52 6.25
C VAL A 136 -1.03 -11.61 7.44
N VAL A 137 -1.35 -10.35 7.16
CA VAL A 137 -1.59 -9.30 8.17
C VAL A 137 -3.05 -9.31 8.58
N THR A 138 -3.30 -9.60 9.86
CA THR A 138 -4.66 -9.77 10.44
C THR A 138 -5.01 -8.72 11.50
N ARG A 139 -4.14 -7.76 11.77
CA ARG A 139 -4.29 -6.70 12.78
C ARG A 139 -3.41 -5.50 12.43
N ASP A 140 -3.63 -4.39 13.11
CA ASP A 140 -2.86 -3.17 12.94
C ASP A 140 -1.36 -3.41 13.15
N VAL A 141 -0.56 -2.65 12.40
CA VAL A 141 0.90 -2.72 12.37
C VAL A 141 1.45 -1.38 12.86
N PRO A 142 2.30 -1.37 13.89
CA PRO A 142 2.93 -0.14 14.38
C PRO A 142 3.82 0.55 13.32
N ASP A 143 4.05 1.84 13.49
CA ASP A 143 5.00 2.59 12.69
C ASP A 143 6.39 1.95 12.81
N HIS A 144 7.12 1.83 11.70
CA HIS A 144 8.45 1.21 11.61
C HIS A 144 8.55 -0.28 11.98
N ALA A 145 7.44 -0.98 12.21
CA ALA A 145 7.49 -2.40 12.55
C ALA A 145 7.91 -3.25 11.34
N LEU A 146 8.81 -4.20 11.57
CA LEU A 146 9.13 -5.29 10.65
C LEU A 146 8.26 -6.50 10.99
N ILE A 147 7.35 -6.87 10.09
CA ILE A 147 6.43 -7.98 10.30
C ILE A 147 6.52 -9.00 9.16
N TYR A 148 6.40 -10.28 9.48
CA TYR A 148 6.26 -11.36 8.50
C TYR A 148 5.63 -12.62 9.12
N GLY A 149 5.33 -13.60 8.28
CA GLY A 149 4.74 -14.89 8.65
C GLY A 149 3.22 -14.95 8.40
N ASN A 150 2.64 -16.12 8.68
CA ASN A 150 1.20 -16.39 8.59
C ASN A 150 0.72 -17.10 9.86
N PRO A 151 -0.05 -16.42 10.73
CA PRO A 151 -0.34 -14.99 10.71
C PRO A 151 0.92 -14.15 10.99
N ALA A 152 0.97 -12.92 10.44
CA ALA A 152 2.12 -12.05 10.60
C ALA A 152 2.36 -11.67 12.07
N ARG A 153 3.65 -11.62 12.46
CA ARG A 153 4.13 -11.20 13.78
C ARG A 153 5.24 -10.18 13.60
N GLN A 154 5.44 -9.35 14.61
CA GLN A 154 6.55 -8.40 14.63
C GLN A 154 7.85 -9.11 15.01
N HIS A 155 8.91 -8.84 14.24
CA HIS A 155 10.24 -9.41 14.37
C HIS A 155 11.34 -8.36 14.52
N GLY A 156 10.97 -7.13 14.78
CA GLY A 156 11.89 -6.01 14.96
C GLY A 156 11.35 -4.72 14.36
N TRP A 157 12.28 -3.86 14.02
CA TRP A 157 12.02 -2.53 13.50
C TRP A 157 12.83 -2.26 12.25
N VAL A 158 12.35 -1.33 11.42
CA VAL A 158 13.03 -0.85 10.21
C VAL A 158 13.18 0.65 10.23
N CYS A 159 14.28 1.10 9.68
CA CYS A 159 14.51 2.51 9.40
C CYS A 159 13.59 3.00 8.26
N GLN A 160 13.35 4.30 8.19
CA GLN A 160 12.65 4.90 7.03
C GLN A 160 13.35 4.63 5.69
N CYS A 161 14.65 4.33 5.68
CA CYS A 161 15.38 3.93 4.45
C CYS A 161 15.20 2.46 4.09
N GLY A 162 14.50 1.65 4.92
CA GLY A 162 14.21 0.25 4.69
C GLY A 162 15.14 -0.75 5.37
N GLU A 163 16.25 -0.29 5.96
CA GLU A 163 17.20 -1.16 6.68
C GLU A 163 16.64 -1.63 8.01
N LYS A 164 16.89 -2.90 8.35
CA LYS A 164 16.56 -3.46 9.66
C LYS A 164 17.41 -2.80 10.74
N LEU A 165 16.76 -2.40 11.84
CA LEU A 165 17.45 -1.84 13.00
C LEU A 165 17.94 -2.94 13.93
N GLY A 166 19.09 -2.73 14.57
CA GLY A 166 19.59 -3.51 15.68
C GLY A 166 18.97 -3.09 17.02
N ASP A 167 19.46 -3.69 18.09
CA ASP A 167 18.97 -3.42 19.47
C ASP A 167 19.30 -1.99 19.92
N ASP A 168 20.32 -1.36 19.34
CA ASP A 168 20.73 0.02 19.61
C ASP A 168 19.82 1.06 18.92
N LEU A 169 18.89 0.62 18.08
CA LEU A 169 17.97 1.45 17.32
C LEU A 169 18.67 2.54 16.46
N VAL A 170 19.88 2.26 16.00
CA VAL A 170 20.65 3.11 15.07
C VAL A 170 20.68 2.45 13.70
N CYS A 171 20.32 3.21 12.65
CA CYS A 171 20.35 2.66 11.30
C CYS A 171 21.78 2.48 10.81
N PRO A 172 22.19 1.26 10.42
CA PRO A 172 23.56 1.01 9.96
C PRO A 172 23.90 1.67 8.62
N ALA A 173 22.88 1.99 7.81
CA ALA A 173 23.10 2.58 6.48
C ALA A 173 23.07 4.11 6.48
N CYS A 174 22.10 4.74 7.16
CA CYS A 174 21.94 6.21 7.12
C CYS A 174 22.23 6.91 8.45
N GLY A 175 22.53 6.19 9.52
CA GLY A 175 22.86 6.74 10.84
C GLY A 175 21.68 7.33 11.61
N THR A 176 20.46 7.29 11.07
CA THR A 176 19.26 7.77 11.79
C THR A 176 19.07 7.00 13.09
N ARG A 177 18.86 7.73 14.16
CA ARG A 177 18.62 7.18 15.51
C ARG A 177 17.14 7.20 15.81
N TYR A 178 16.69 6.19 16.54
CA TYR A 178 15.30 6.05 16.96
C TYR A 178 15.22 5.85 18.46
N LYS A 179 14.06 6.17 19.02
CA LYS A 179 13.70 5.78 20.39
C LYS A 179 12.33 5.11 20.38
N GLN A 180 12.16 4.15 21.26
CA GLN A 180 10.87 3.54 21.51
C GLN A 180 10.07 4.41 22.48
N GLN A 181 8.89 4.86 22.04
CA GLN A 181 7.91 5.56 22.89
C GLN A 181 6.61 4.75 22.87
N GLY A 182 6.48 3.76 23.75
CA GLY A 182 5.40 2.80 23.65
C GLY A 182 5.54 1.94 22.38
N ASP A 183 4.44 1.74 21.64
CA ASP A 183 4.45 0.95 20.42
C ASP A 183 4.98 1.66 19.16
N PRO A 184 4.89 2.99 18.94
CA PRO A 184 5.57 3.55 17.79
C PRO A 184 7.04 3.82 18.06
N LEU A 185 7.87 3.48 17.09
CA LEU A 185 9.26 3.93 17.02
C LEU A 185 9.29 5.36 16.47
N VAL A 186 10.07 6.24 17.08
CA VAL A 186 10.17 7.65 16.67
C VAL A 186 11.62 7.99 16.34
N ALA A 187 11.85 8.62 15.18
CA ALA A 187 13.15 9.16 14.81
C ALA A 187 13.53 10.34 15.72
N LEU A 188 14.82 10.44 16.07
CA LEU A 188 15.40 11.51 16.92
C LEU A 188 16.00 12.62 16.04
#